data_a1c266e52d1bdfbcd172b45ee565dc6d
#
_entry.id   a1c266e52d1bdfbcd172b45ee565dc6d
#
_cell.length_a   1.000
_cell.length_b   1.000
_cell.length_c   1.000
_cell.angle_alpha   90.00
_cell.angle_beta   90.00
_cell.angle_gamma   90.00
#
_symmetry.space_group_name_H-M   'P 1'
#
loop_
_entity.id
_entity.type
_entity.pdbx_description
1 polymer ?
#
loop_
_entity_poly.entity_id
_entity_poly.type
_entity_poly.pdbx_seq_one_letter_code
_entity_poly.pdbx_strand_id
1 'polypeptide(L)'
;MLLLYQHTPIFVHGFNHQLGSVRRDLNELKAENLLIGDVKALSAVGYRHNFGLGKDETLLSLTTAPLSAALRGAGKPRALVFQHCYAESAVLHYDVNETDIALRNRYFPAEVMRKLQLDHVPYFCSFASGCAGFISVLLAAAALFSTPDGRPAICVMADSMPPGVPYNMMRERILGSDNSSAFVIQHESSAYQLLGINYYSTTRTAVPFVEIVKRTVEMIQGLATKLGLNLVERDVAIHYPNIFPDTWRMVTRYLRVPRVAHIMDEISERAHCGATDSVISLAKWHRGQSGRLHVVVNYGVGLHLGVCILKEC
;
A
#
# COMPACT_ATOMS: atom_id res chain seq x y z
N MET A 1 5.17 16.35 7.14
CA MET A 1 4.74 17.07 5.90
C MET A 1 3.23 16.97 5.78
N LEU A 2 2.55 18.08 5.54
CA LEU A 2 1.08 18.14 5.42
C LEU A 2 0.72 18.80 4.10
N LEU A 3 -0.10 18.12 3.28
CA LEU A 3 -0.58 18.60 1.98
C LEU A 3 -2.11 18.55 1.95
N LEU A 4 -2.73 19.57 1.37
CA LEU A 4 -4.18 19.70 1.22
C LEU A 4 -4.52 19.87 -0.27
N TYR A 5 -5.58 19.21 -0.73
CA TYR A 5 -6.00 19.17 -2.14
C TYR A 5 -7.37 19.81 -2.37
N GLN A 6 -7.77 20.74 -1.48
CA GLN A 6 -9.08 21.40 -1.55
C GLN A 6 -9.27 22.27 -2.80
N HIS A 7 -8.18 22.90 -3.30
CA HIS A 7 -8.22 23.80 -4.46
C HIS A 7 -7.88 23.12 -5.79
N THR A 8 -7.30 21.93 -5.72
CA THR A 8 -6.97 21.14 -6.92
C THR A 8 -7.50 19.73 -6.67
N PRO A 9 -8.79 19.47 -6.98
CA PRO A 9 -9.39 18.18 -6.70
C PRO A 9 -8.64 17.06 -7.40
N ILE A 10 -8.30 16.05 -6.63
CA ILE A 10 -7.65 14.82 -7.09
C ILE A 10 -8.52 13.67 -6.65
N PHE A 11 -8.81 12.77 -7.58
CA PHE A 11 -9.63 11.60 -7.33
C PHE A 11 -8.85 10.31 -7.52
N VAL A 12 -9.23 9.29 -6.76
CA VAL A 12 -8.58 7.97 -6.74
C VAL A 12 -9.65 6.90 -6.98
N HIS A 13 -9.38 5.99 -7.90
CA HIS A 13 -10.31 4.91 -8.26
C HIS A 13 -9.60 3.72 -8.90
N GLY A 14 -10.38 2.74 -9.39
CA GLY A 14 -9.86 1.61 -10.17
C GLY A 14 -8.91 0.73 -9.35
N PHE A 15 -9.23 0.50 -8.09
CA PHE A 15 -8.44 -0.33 -7.19
C PHE A 15 -8.49 -1.79 -7.62
N ASN A 16 -7.38 -2.31 -8.12
CA ASN A 16 -7.22 -3.69 -8.53
C ASN A 16 -6.04 -4.31 -7.78
N HIS A 17 -6.16 -5.58 -7.43
CA HIS A 17 -5.09 -6.31 -6.77
C HIS A 17 -5.07 -7.78 -7.18
N GLN A 18 -3.94 -8.41 -6.95
CA GLN A 18 -3.76 -9.85 -7.06
C GLN A 18 -2.77 -10.32 -6.00
N LEU A 19 -3.06 -11.45 -5.39
CA LEU A 19 -2.19 -12.16 -4.47
C LEU A 19 -1.53 -13.34 -5.19
N GLY A 20 -0.41 -13.83 -4.66
CA GLY A 20 0.21 -15.05 -5.13
C GLY A 20 -0.79 -16.21 -5.16
N SER A 21 -0.62 -17.15 -6.07
CA SER A 21 -1.60 -18.21 -6.31
C SER A 21 -1.57 -19.35 -5.28
N VAL A 22 -0.52 -19.44 -4.46
CA VAL A 22 -0.35 -20.51 -3.47
C VAL A 22 -0.72 -20.01 -2.08
N ARG A 23 -1.87 -20.44 -1.59
CA ARG A 23 -2.30 -20.18 -0.20
C ARG A 23 -1.71 -21.25 0.71
N ARG A 24 -1.06 -20.82 1.80
CA ARG A 24 -0.46 -21.69 2.82
C ARG A 24 -0.94 -21.31 4.21
N ASP A 25 -1.15 -22.31 5.06
CA ASP A 25 -1.33 -22.07 6.48
C ASP A 25 0.03 -21.94 7.22
N LEU A 26 -0.01 -21.55 8.50
CA LEU A 26 1.20 -21.34 9.31
C LEU A 26 2.01 -22.63 9.52
N ASN A 27 1.37 -23.80 9.56
CA ASN A 27 2.07 -25.07 9.75
C ASN A 27 2.74 -25.52 8.45
N GLU A 28 2.09 -25.32 7.30
CA GLU A 28 2.66 -25.55 5.97
C GLU A 28 3.91 -24.68 5.78
N LEU A 29 3.81 -23.37 6.07
CA LEU A 29 4.96 -22.45 6.01
C LEU A 29 6.11 -22.92 6.92
N LYS A 30 5.79 -23.42 8.11
CA LYS A 30 6.80 -23.94 9.03
C LYS A 30 7.46 -25.21 8.51
N ALA A 31 6.68 -26.13 7.95
CA ALA A 31 7.17 -27.36 7.35
C ALA A 31 8.06 -27.13 6.14
N GLU A 32 7.75 -26.09 5.32
CA GLU A 32 8.53 -25.67 4.16
C GLU A 32 9.75 -24.78 4.50
N ASN A 33 10.04 -24.54 5.79
CA ASN A 33 11.08 -23.61 6.27
C ASN A 33 10.90 -22.15 5.79
N LEU A 34 9.68 -21.76 5.48
CA LEU A 34 9.30 -20.42 5.06
C LEU A 34 8.78 -19.57 6.22
N LEU A 35 8.92 -20.05 7.46
CA LEU A 35 8.54 -19.36 8.68
C LEU A 35 9.57 -19.57 9.78
N ILE A 36 10.09 -18.46 10.33
CA ILE A 36 10.98 -18.45 11.49
C ILE A 36 10.11 -18.25 12.75
N GLY A 37 10.45 -18.96 13.83
CA GLY A 37 9.84 -18.76 15.13
C GLY A 37 8.58 -19.57 15.39
N ASP A 38 7.69 -19.02 16.24
CA ASP A 38 6.55 -19.76 16.79
C ASP A 38 5.26 -19.48 16.05
N VAL A 39 4.66 -20.53 15.50
CA VAL A 39 3.32 -20.53 14.88
C VAL A 39 2.26 -19.96 15.85
N LYS A 40 2.35 -20.27 17.15
CA LYS A 40 1.39 -19.78 18.14
C LYS A 40 1.45 -18.26 18.30
N ALA A 41 2.65 -17.67 18.24
CA ALA A 41 2.83 -16.22 18.34
C ALA A 41 2.15 -15.48 17.18
N LEU A 42 2.34 -15.94 15.94
CA LEU A 42 1.68 -15.37 14.75
C LEU A 42 0.16 -15.60 14.78
N SER A 43 -0.26 -16.79 15.20
CA SER A 43 -1.68 -17.12 15.37
C SER A 43 -2.37 -16.22 16.39
N ALA A 44 -1.69 -15.86 17.49
CA ALA A 44 -2.20 -14.94 18.51
C ALA A 44 -2.38 -13.50 17.98
N VAL A 45 -1.55 -13.07 17.03
CA VAL A 45 -1.73 -11.78 16.32
C VAL A 45 -2.97 -11.80 15.42
N GLY A 46 -3.42 -12.98 14.98
CA GLY A 46 -4.59 -13.15 14.13
C GLY A 46 -4.29 -13.76 12.76
N TYR A 47 -3.02 -14.00 12.43
CA TYR A 47 -2.65 -14.63 11.16
C TYR A 47 -3.04 -16.12 11.13
N ARG A 48 -3.51 -16.58 9.97
CA ARG A 48 -3.81 -18.01 9.72
C ARG A 48 -3.18 -18.47 8.41
N HIS A 49 -3.26 -17.66 7.37
CA HIS A 49 -2.79 -17.98 6.04
C HIS A 49 -1.98 -16.83 5.45
N ASN A 50 -1.16 -17.17 4.47
CA ASN A 50 -0.55 -16.22 3.55
C ASN A 50 -0.72 -16.68 2.09
N PHE A 51 -0.29 -15.83 1.17
CA PHE A 51 -0.22 -16.13 -0.26
C PHE A 51 1.21 -15.95 -0.74
N GLY A 52 1.73 -16.96 -1.44
CA GLY A 52 3.03 -16.94 -2.08
C GLY A 52 2.92 -17.14 -3.58
N LEU A 53 3.95 -16.79 -4.32
CA LEU A 53 4.04 -17.08 -5.75
C LEU A 53 4.01 -18.59 -5.99
N GLY A 54 3.27 -19.02 -7.01
CA GLY A 54 3.27 -20.38 -7.53
C GLY A 54 4.57 -20.68 -8.29
N LYS A 55 4.79 -21.99 -8.62
CA LYS A 55 6.00 -22.45 -9.28
C LYS A 55 6.33 -21.72 -10.58
N ASP A 56 5.30 -21.42 -11.38
CA ASP A 56 5.43 -20.77 -12.69
C ASP A 56 4.98 -19.30 -12.65
N GLU A 57 4.73 -18.77 -11.45
CA GLU A 57 4.31 -17.41 -11.23
C GLU A 57 5.51 -16.53 -10.90
N THR A 58 5.51 -15.32 -11.39
CA THR A 58 6.53 -14.31 -11.12
C THR A 58 5.86 -13.02 -10.67
N LEU A 59 6.58 -12.16 -9.97
CA LEU A 59 6.06 -10.84 -9.61
C LEU A 59 5.62 -10.05 -10.86
N LEU A 60 6.31 -10.23 -11.98
CA LEU A 60 5.95 -9.63 -13.27
C LEU A 60 4.60 -10.14 -13.78
N SER A 61 4.36 -11.46 -13.74
CA SER A 61 3.07 -12.04 -14.14
C SER A 61 1.94 -11.61 -13.20
N LEU A 62 2.21 -11.60 -11.90
CA LEU A 62 1.27 -11.17 -10.86
C LEU A 62 0.81 -9.71 -11.06
N THR A 63 1.72 -8.83 -11.50
CA THR A 63 1.43 -7.40 -11.68
C THR A 63 0.66 -7.11 -12.97
N THR A 64 0.76 -7.98 -13.96
CA THR A 64 0.14 -7.74 -15.28
C THR A 64 -1.38 -7.59 -15.20
N ALA A 65 -2.07 -8.40 -14.39
CA ALA A 65 -3.53 -8.37 -14.31
C ALA A 65 -4.07 -7.08 -13.67
N PRO A 66 -3.65 -6.67 -12.46
CA PRO A 66 -4.15 -5.45 -11.84
C PRO A 66 -3.79 -4.19 -12.64
N LEU A 67 -2.59 -4.13 -13.22
CA LEU A 67 -2.20 -2.98 -14.05
C LEU A 67 -2.98 -2.93 -15.37
N SER A 68 -3.20 -4.05 -16.04
CA SER A 68 -4.04 -4.09 -17.25
C SER A 68 -5.48 -3.67 -16.96
N ALA A 69 -6.02 -4.02 -15.79
CA ALA A 69 -7.35 -3.59 -15.39
C ALA A 69 -7.40 -2.07 -15.17
N ALA A 70 -6.40 -1.48 -14.49
CA ALA A 70 -6.29 -0.05 -14.30
C ALA A 70 -6.13 0.71 -15.63
N LEU A 71 -5.31 0.20 -16.55
CA LEU A 71 -5.12 0.78 -17.90
C LEU A 71 -6.41 0.80 -18.72
N ARG A 72 -7.22 -0.28 -18.66
CA ARG A 72 -8.52 -0.29 -19.36
C ARG A 72 -9.48 0.80 -18.87
N GLY A 73 -9.45 1.10 -17.58
CA GLY A 73 -10.29 2.13 -16.98
C GLY A 73 -9.79 3.57 -17.20
N ALA A 74 -8.47 3.73 -17.33
CA ALA A 74 -7.82 5.04 -17.38
C ALA A 74 -7.44 5.50 -18.80
N GLY A 75 -7.35 4.60 -19.77
CA GLY A 75 -6.77 4.89 -21.07
C GLY A 75 -5.25 5.10 -21.00
N LYS A 76 -4.71 6.00 -21.86
CA LYS A 76 -3.27 6.27 -21.90
C LYS A 76 -2.85 7.15 -20.72
N PRO A 77 -2.08 6.63 -19.75
CA PRO A 77 -1.67 7.40 -18.60
C PRO A 77 -0.58 8.42 -18.96
N ARG A 78 -0.48 9.50 -18.17
CA ARG A 78 0.62 10.46 -18.24
C ARG A 78 1.91 9.89 -17.64
N ALA A 79 1.79 9.04 -16.64
CA ALA A 79 2.91 8.37 -15.97
C ALA A 79 2.44 7.15 -15.20
N LEU A 80 3.39 6.25 -14.91
CA LEU A 80 3.25 5.17 -13.94
C LEU A 80 4.14 5.47 -12.74
N VAL A 81 3.62 5.24 -11.53
CA VAL A 81 4.36 5.41 -10.28
C VAL A 81 4.42 4.06 -9.58
N PHE A 82 5.59 3.44 -9.61
CA PHE A 82 5.84 2.14 -8.97
C PHE A 82 6.31 2.32 -7.53
N GLN A 83 5.95 1.37 -6.68
CA GLN A 83 6.44 1.27 -5.31
C GLN A 83 6.68 -0.18 -4.93
N HIS A 84 7.79 -0.39 -4.22
CA HIS A 84 8.18 -1.66 -3.62
C HIS A 84 8.48 -1.46 -2.14
N CYS A 85 8.01 -2.38 -1.30
CA CYS A 85 8.41 -2.43 0.11
C CYS A 85 9.82 -2.96 0.27
N TYR A 86 10.23 -3.85 -0.64
CA TYR A 86 11.56 -4.46 -0.68
C TYR A 86 12.32 -4.02 -1.92
N ALA A 87 13.59 -3.65 -1.74
CA ALA A 87 14.44 -3.25 -2.86
C ALA A 87 14.62 -4.40 -3.88
N GLU A 88 14.62 -5.63 -3.40
CA GLU A 88 14.74 -6.85 -4.21
C GLU A 88 13.58 -7.00 -5.19
N SER A 89 12.38 -6.54 -4.84
CA SER A 89 11.22 -6.55 -5.74
C SER A 89 11.38 -5.58 -6.93
N ALA A 90 12.23 -4.56 -6.80
CA ALA A 90 12.47 -3.58 -7.85
C ALA A 90 13.46 -4.07 -8.92
N VAL A 91 14.23 -5.14 -8.63
CA VAL A 91 15.25 -5.69 -9.53
C VAL A 91 14.90 -7.14 -9.87
N LEU A 92 14.55 -7.39 -11.14
CA LEU A 92 14.16 -8.73 -11.59
C LEU A 92 15.35 -9.66 -11.82
N HIS A 93 16.47 -9.10 -12.23
CA HIS A 93 17.66 -9.87 -12.56
C HIS A 93 18.91 -9.05 -12.29
N TYR A 94 19.92 -9.72 -11.74
CA TYR A 94 21.26 -9.18 -11.56
C TYR A 94 22.26 -10.19 -12.11
N ASP A 95 22.89 -9.84 -13.24
CA ASP A 95 23.91 -10.68 -13.84
C ASP A 95 25.30 -10.30 -13.31
N VAL A 96 25.85 -11.12 -12.43
CA VAL A 96 27.18 -10.90 -11.84
C VAL A 96 28.32 -11.01 -12.84
N ASN A 97 28.10 -11.68 -13.98
CA ASN A 97 29.10 -11.89 -15.02
C ASN A 97 29.10 -10.80 -16.08
N GLU A 98 28.01 -9.98 -16.13
CA GLU A 98 27.97 -8.85 -17.05
C GLU A 98 28.93 -7.74 -16.60
N THR A 99 29.81 -7.32 -17.50
CA THR A 99 30.81 -6.28 -17.24
C THR A 99 30.28 -4.86 -17.44
N ASP A 100 29.27 -4.69 -18.30
CA ASP A 100 28.59 -3.41 -18.46
C ASP A 100 27.57 -3.21 -17.35
N ILE A 101 27.83 -2.25 -16.48
CA ILE A 101 26.99 -1.96 -15.32
C ILE A 101 25.57 -1.56 -15.74
N ALA A 102 25.37 -0.99 -16.92
CA ALA A 102 24.08 -0.61 -17.44
C ALA A 102 23.21 -1.83 -17.84
N LEU A 103 23.84 -2.95 -18.14
CA LEU A 103 23.18 -4.19 -18.55
C LEU A 103 23.03 -5.19 -17.41
N ARG A 104 23.75 -5.01 -16.30
CA ARG A 104 23.70 -5.89 -15.12
C ARG A 104 22.34 -6.02 -14.50
N ASN A 105 21.58 -4.93 -14.49
CA ASN A 105 20.29 -4.86 -13.79
C ASN A 105 19.14 -4.79 -14.78
N ARG A 106 18.15 -5.66 -14.58
CA ARG A 106 16.83 -5.49 -15.20
C ARG A 106 15.85 -5.02 -14.14
N TYR A 107 15.43 -3.78 -14.28
CA TYR A 107 14.51 -3.17 -13.35
C TYR A 107 13.07 -3.60 -13.61
N PHE A 108 12.39 -3.98 -12.55
CA PHE A 108 10.99 -4.44 -12.60
C PHE A 108 10.07 -3.48 -13.37
N PRO A 109 10.06 -2.15 -13.10
CA PRO A 109 9.20 -1.22 -13.84
C PRO A 109 9.43 -1.26 -15.35
N ALA A 110 10.69 -1.29 -15.80
CA ALA A 110 11.03 -1.34 -17.21
C ALA A 110 10.51 -2.62 -17.89
N GLU A 111 10.63 -3.79 -17.23
CA GLU A 111 10.13 -5.04 -17.76
C GLU A 111 8.59 -5.11 -17.80
N VAL A 112 7.91 -4.51 -16.83
CA VAL A 112 6.44 -4.33 -16.85
C VAL A 112 6.03 -3.48 -18.03
N MET A 113 6.71 -2.34 -18.24
CA MET A 113 6.44 -1.43 -19.36
C MET A 113 6.61 -2.13 -20.69
N ARG A 114 7.73 -2.87 -20.86
CA ARG A 114 8.02 -3.63 -22.06
C ARG A 114 6.95 -4.72 -22.33
N LYS A 115 6.56 -5.47 -21.30
CA LYS A 115 5.56 -6.55 -21.40
C LYS A 115 4.20 -6.01 -21.82
N LEU A 116 3.81 -4.82 -21.36
CA LEU A 116 2.52 -4.20 -21.65
C LEU A 116 2.57 -3.21 -22.83
N GLN A 117 3.70 -3.11 -23.54
CA GLN A 117 3.89 -2.25 -24.69
C GLN A 117 3.54 -0.76 -24.39
N LEU A 118 3.98 -0.30 -23.22
CA LEU A 118 3.73 1.06 -22.74
C LEU A 118 4.87 2.02 -23.12
N ASP A 119 5.31 1.95 -24.38
CA ASP A 119 6.34 2.83 -24.91
C ASP A 119 5.94 4.30 -24.77
N HIS A 120 6.92 5.14 -24.44
CA HIS A 120 6.75 6.58 -24.26
C HIS A 120 5.88 7.02 -23.07
N VAL A 121 5.51 6.11 -22.16
CA VAL A 121 4.92 6.47 -20.88
C VAL A 121 6.05 6.61 -19.88
N PRO A 122 6.28 7.78 -19.28
CA PRO A 122 7.29 7.91 -18.23
C PRO A 122 6.88 7.11 -16.98
N TYR A 123 7.87 6.54 -16.29
CA TYR A 123 7.65 5.87 -15.02
C TYR A 123 8.63 6.34 -13.95
N PHE A 124 8.19 6.25 -12.72
CA PHE A 124 8.96 6.55 -11.53
C PHE A 124 8.88 5.34 -10.60
N CYS A 125 9.93 5.10 -9.82
CA CYS A 125 9.94 4.03 -8.84
C CYS A 125 10.32 4.61 -7.46
N SER A 126 9.56 4.23 -6.45
CA SER A 126 9.82 4.55 -5.04
C SER A 126 10.04 3.26 -4.26
N PHE A 127 11.01 3.26 -3.37
CA PHE A 127 11.24 2.22 -2.36
C PHE A 127 11.74 2.89 -1.07
N ALA A 128 12.05 2.09 -0.05
CA ALA A 128 12.49 2.59 1.26
C ALA A 128 11.42 3.27 2.13
N SER A 129 10.20 3.49 1.66
CA SER A 129 9.06 3.81 2.53
C SER A 129 8.37 2.58 3.11
N GLY A 130 8.84 1.38 2.73
CA GLY A 130 8.26 0.11 3.16
C GLY A 130 6.74 0.09 2.97
N CYS A 131 6.02 -0.45 3.94
CA CYS A 131 4.56 -0.59 3.87
C CYS A 131 3.79 0.74 3.97
N ALA A 132 4.47 1.90 4.14
CA ALA A 132 3.86 3.22 3.97
C ALA A 132 3.76 3.64 2.49
N GLY A 133 4.06 2.73 1.58
CA GLY A 133 4.17 2.97 0.14
C GLY A 133 2.91 3.49 -0.52
N PHE A 134 1.71 3.11 -0.07
CA PHE A 134 0.47 3.67 -0.62
C PHE A 134 0.43 5.21 -0.49
N ILE A 135 0.79 5.76 0.66
CA ILE A 135 0.86 7.21 0.83
C ILE A 135 2.00 7.82 0.01
N SER A 136 3.13 7.13 -0.10
CA SER A 136 4.27 7.61 -0.89
C SER A 136 3.94 7.73 -2.38
N VAL A 137 3.25 6.75 -2.96
CA VAL A 137 2.84 6.84 -4.38
C VAL A 137 1.75 7.87 -4.59
N LEU A 138 0.83 8.06 -3.63
CA LEU A 138 -0.15 9.15 -3.69
C LEU A 138 0.55 10.52 -3.70
N LEU A 139 1.57 10.73 -2.87
CA LEU A 139 2.35 11.96 -2.85
C LEU A 139 3.07 12.19 -4.18
N ALA A 140 3.76 11.17 -4.71
CA ALA A 140 4.48 11.27 -5.96
C ALA A 140 3.53 11.51 -7.15
N ALA A 141 2.43 10.75 -7.22
CA ALA A 141 1.45 10.89 -8.28
C ALA A 141 0.72 12.25 -8.21
N ALA A 142 0.31 12.69 -7.01
CA ALA A 142 -0.35 13.98 -6.85
C ALA A 142 0.53 15.17 -7.28
N ALA A 143 1.85 15.07 -7.08
CA ALA A 143 2.78 16.10 -7.55
C ALA A 143 2.80 16.25 -9.09
N LEU A 144 2.48 15.19 -9.84
CA LEU A 144 2.38 15.25 -11.29
C LEU A 144 1.20 16.11 -11.77
N PHE A 145 0.18 16.30 -10.94
CA PHE A 145 -1.02 17.08 -11.28
C PHE A 145 -0.87 18.59 -11.07
N SER A 146 0.33 19.07 -10.77
CA SER A 146 0.64 20.50 -10.80
C SER A 146 0.64 21.11 -12.20
N THR A 147 0.64 20.29 -13.26
CA THR A 147 0.58 20.72 -14.65
C THR A 147 -0.79 20.40 -15.27
N PRO A 148 -1.29 21.19 -16.24
CA PRO A 148 -2.64 21.08 -16.79
C PRO A 148 -2.86 19.91 -17.76
N ASP A 149 -2.02 18.88 -17.75
CA ASP A 149 -2.23 17.66 -18.53
C ASP A 149 -3.32 16.80 -17.87
N GLY A 150 -4.51 16.75 -18.47
CA GLY A 150 -5.68 16.05 -17.91
C GLY A 150 -5.58 14.52 -17.89
N ARG A 151 -4.50 13.92 -18.42
CA ARG A 151 -4.34 12.46 -18.43
C ARG A 151 -4.13 11.91 -17.01
N PRO A 152 -4.68 10.70 -16.69
CA PRO A 152 -4.49 10.06 -15.40
C PRO A 152 -3.04 9.62 -15.17
N ALA A 153 -2.68 9.40 -13.91
CA ALA A 153 -1.51 8.62 -13.52
C ALA A 153 -1.97 7.28 -12.94
N ILE A 154 -1.16 6.23 -13.09
CA ILE A 154 -1.45 4.93 -12.49
C ILE A 154 -0.36 4.63 -11.47
N CYS A 155 -0.79 4.30 -10.26
CA CYS A 155 0.05 3.83 -9.18
C CYS A 155 0.09 2.30 -9.17
N VAL A 156 1.27 1.72 -9.01
CA VAL A 156 1.50 0.27 -9.01
C VAL A 156 2.32 -0.08 -7.78
N MET A 157 1.84 -1.04 -6.99
CA MET A 157 2.59 -1.60 -5.86
C MET A 157 2.75 -3.09 -6.07
N ALA A 158 3.95 -3.61 -5.89
CA ALA A 158 4.24 -5.01 -6.13
C ALA A 158 5.41 -5.48 -5.27
N ASP A 159 5.17 -6.54 -4.51
CA ASP A 159 6.18 -7.13 -3.65
C ASP A 159 6.05 -8.64 -3.60
N SER A 160 7.21 -9.31 -3.60
CA SER A 160 7.31 -10.74 -3.33
C SER A 160 8.50 -11.03 -2.44
N MET A 161 8.39 -12.06 -1.64
CA MET A 161 9.54 -12.58 -0.90
C MET A 161 10.53 -13.22 -1.86
N PRO A 162 11.84 -12.97 -1.69
CA PRO A 162 12.85 -13.70 -2.43
C PRO A 162 12.76 -15.22 -2.17
N PRO A 163 13.08 -16.06 -3.15
CA PRO A 163 13.04 -17.52 -2.98
C PRO A 163 13.83 -17.99 -1.74
N GLY A 164 13.18 -18.81 -0.92
CA GLY A 164 13.79 -19.38 0.29
C GLY A 164 13.89 -18.41 1.49
N VAL A 165 13.41 -17.18 1.34
CA VAL A 165 13.34 -16.22 2.45
C VAL A 165 12.02 -16.42 3.21
N PRO A 166 12.05 -16.48 4.55
CA PRO A 166 10.83 -16.61 5.34
C PRO A 166 9.86 -15.44 5.14
N TYR A 167 8.57 -15.76 5.14
CA TYR A 167 7.49 -14.76 4.99
C TYR A 167 7.25 -13.90 6.23
N ASN A 168 7.83 -14.24 7.37
CA ASN A 168 7.67 -13.45 8.58
C ASN A 168 8.82 -12.47 8.81
N MET A 169 8.47 -11.28 9.25
CA MET A 169 9.33 -10.12 9.41
C MET A 169 9.27 -9.57 10.84
N MET A 170 10.15 -8.60 11.15
CA MET A 170 10.19 -7.88 12.43
C MET A 170 10.17 -8.82 13.64
N ARG A 171 11.14 -9.73 13.70
CA ARG A 171 11.26 -10.69 14.79
C ARG A 171 9.95 -11.49 14.98
N GLU A 172 9.44 -12.03 13.88
CA GLU A 172 8.31 -12.96 13.90
C GLU A 172 6.93 -12.34 14.22
N ARG A 173 6.80 -11.02 14.14
CA ARG A 173 5.54 -10.35 14.48
C ARG A 173 4.64 -10.03 13.29
N ILE A 174 5.16 -10.11 12.09
CA ILE A 174 4.44 -9.80 10.86
C ILE A 174 4.58 -10.99 9.91
N LEU A 175 3.47 -11.48 9.40
CA LEU A 175 3.43 -12.44 8.30
C LEU A 175 3.10 -11.68 7.02
N GLY A 176 3.94 -11.85 5.98
CA GLY A 176 3.75 -11.23 4.67
C GLY A 176 3.05 -12.14 3.67
N SER A 177 2.59 -11.56 2.57
CA SER A 177 2.11 -12.25 1.37
C SER A 177 2.66 -11.59 0.12
N ASP A 178 2.93 -12.38 -0.92
CA ASP A 178 3.27 -11.88 -2.24
C ASP A 178 2.03 -11.26 -2.88
N ASN A 179 2.21 -10.07 -3.43
CA ASN A 179 1.08 -9.28 -3.85
C ASN A 179 1.44 -8.27 -4.94
N SER A 180 0.44 -7.85 -5.69
CA SER A 180 0.50 -6.68 -6.54
C SER A 180 -0.83 -5.96 -6.58
N SER A 181 -0.77 -4.65 -6.80
CA SER A 181 -1.96 -3.82 -6.97
C SER A 181 -1.72 -2.63 -7.88
N ALA A 182 -2.80 -2.11 -8.45
CA ALA A 182 -2.78 -0.89 -9.23
C ALA A 182 -4.06 -0.08 -8.97
N PHE A 183 -3.95 1.24 -9.05
CA PHE A 183 -5.07 2.16 -8.98
C PHE A 183 -4.79 3.43 -9.79
N VAL A 184 -5.84 4.17 -10.09
CA VAL A 184 -5.80 5.37 -10.94
C VAL A 184 -5.96 6.61 -10.09
N ILE A 185 -5.22 7.66 -10.44
CA ILE A 185 -5.34 9.00 -9.88
C ILE A 185 -5.56 10.01 -11.02
N GLN A 186 -6.52 10.91 -10.86
CA GLN A 186 -6.94 11.84 -11.92
C GLN A 186 -7.64 13.09 -11.36
N HIS A 187 -7.95 14.07 -12.22
CA HIS A 187 -8.76 15.25 -11.87
C HIS A 187 -10.27 15.04 -12.02
N GLU A 188 -10.68 14.13 -12.89
CA GLU A 188 -12.10 13.83 -13.08
C GLU A 188 -12.69 13.12 -11.86
N SER A 189 -13.93 13.51 -11.52
CA SER A 189 -14.63 12.93 -10.38
C SER A 189 -14.79 11.41 -10.51
N SER A 190 -14.48 10.71 -9.44
CA SER A 190 -14.52 9.25 -9.40
C SER A 190 -14.76 8.74 -7.97
N ALA A 191 -14.43 7.49 -7.66
CA ALA A 191 -14.79 6.81 -6.41
C ALA A 191 -14.46 7.57 -5.12
N TYR A 192 -13.26 8.15 -5.04
CA TYR A 192 -12.80 8.87 -3.86
C TYR A 192 -12.11 10.18 -4.23
N GLN A 193 -12.48 11.27 -3.58
CA GLN A 193 -11.73 12.52 -3.59
C GLN A 193 -10.64 12.49 -2.52
N LEU A 194 -9.39 12.72 -2.90
CA LEU A 194 -8.29 12.93 -1.96
C LEU A 194 -8.39 14.34 -1.36
N LEU A 195 -8.63 14.43 -0.06
CA LEU A 195 -8.73 15.72 0.63
C LEU A 195 -7.39 16.22 1.15
N GLY A 196 -6.55 15.32 1.66
CA GLY A 196 -5.23 15.69 2.15
C GLY A 196 -4.41 14.50 2.63
N ILE A 197 -3.11 14.77 2.79
CA ILE A 197 -2.10 13.81 3.25
C ILE A 197 -1.29 14.44 4.38
N ASN A 198 -1.02 13.65 5.43
CA ASN A 198 -0.04 13.95 6.45
C ASN A 198 0.99 12.82 6.51
N TYR A 199 2.27 13.16 6.35
CA TYR A 199 3.36 12.19 6.29
C TYR A 199 4.48 12.55 7.26
N TYR A 200 4.93 11.56 8.01
CA TYR A 200 6.01 11.66 8.99
C TYR A 200 7.04 10.56 8.75
N SER A 201 8.32 10.92 8.84
CA SER A 201 9.42 9.96 8.84
C SER A 201 10.46 10.34 9.89
N THR A 202 11.19 9.35 10.37
CA THR A 202 12.29 9.55 11.33
C THR A 202 13.40 8.53 11.06
N THR A 203 14.62 8.90 11.44
CA THR A 203 15.79 8.01 11.38
C THR A 203 15.94 7.14 12.64
N ARG A 204 15.04 7.25 13.61
CA ARG A 204 15.05 6.41 14.82
C ARG A 204 14.74 4.97 14.46
N THR A 205 15.64 4.06 14.80
CA THR A 205 15.52 2.63 14.47
C THR A 205 14.52 1.88 15.36
N ALA A 206 14.16 2.45 16.52
CA ALA A 206 13.17 1.89 17.43
C ALA A 206 12.27 3.02 17.97
N VAL A 207 10.98 2.89 17.75
CA VAL A 207 9.96 3.81 18.28
C VAL A 207 8.97 2.99 19.09
N PRO A 208 8.71 3.40 20.36
CA PRO A 208 7.73 2.73 21.20
C PRO A 208 6.33 2.74 20.58
N PHE A 209 5.57 1.64 20.69
CA PHE A 209 4.21 1.56 20.15
C PHE A 209 3.29 2.67 20.68
N VAL A 210 3.45 3.08 21.94
CA VAL A 210 2.70 4.21 22.53
C VAL A 210 2.96 5.52 21.76
N GLU A 211 4.19 5.75 21.33
CA GLU A 211 4.54 6.94 20.52
C GLU A 211 3.91 6.83 19.12
N ILE A 212 3.90 5.64 18.50
CA ILE A 212 3.23 5.41 17.22
C ILE A 212 1.74 5.71 17.35
N VAL A 213 1.08 5.21 18.40
CA VAL A 213 -0.35 5.49 18.67
C VAL A 213 -0.59 6.98 18.79
N LYS A 214 0.16 7.66 19.69
CA LYS A 214 0.04 9.11 19.92
C LYS A 214 0.23 9.90 18.62
N ARG A 215 1.30 9.60 17.89
CA ARG A 215 1.62 10.28 16.63
C ARG A 215 0.53 10.07 15.58
N THR A 216 0.02 8.86 15.45
CA THR A 216 -1.05 8.56 14.48
C THR A 216 -2.33 9.35 14.80
N VAL A 217 -2.72 9.40 16.08
CA VAL A 217 -3.88 10.19 16.53
C VAL A 217 -3.68 11.67 16.22
N GLU A 218 -2.51 12.23 16.57
CA GLU A 218 -2.17 13.63 16.27
C GLU A 218 -2.20 13.93 14.77
N MET A 219 -1.71 13.02 13.94
CA MET A 219 -1.70 13.18 12.48
C MET A 219 -3.12 13.17 11.90
N ILE A 220 -3.99 12.27 12.35
CA ILE A 220 -5.38 12.18 11.90
C ILE A 220 -6.15 13.43 12.32
N GLN A 221 -6.09 13.78 13.61
CA GLN A 221 -6.80 14.96 14.15
C GLN A 221 -6.28 16.26 13.53
N GLY A 222 -4.95 16.41 13.41
CA GLY A 222 -4.34 17.59 12.82
C GLY A 222 -4.73 17.76 11.33
N LEU A 223 -4.77 16.67 10.56
CA LEU A 223 -5.21 16.70 9.16
C LEU A 223 -6.69 17.06 9.06
N ALA A 224 -7.55 16.43 9.87
CA ALA A 224 -8.99 16.74 9.91
C ALA A 224 -9.25 18.20 10.27
N THR A 225 -8.57 18.74 11.30
CA THR A 225 -8.68 20.15 11.71
C THR A 225 -8.28 21.10 10.57
N LYS A 226 -7.19 20.83 9.86
CA LYS A 226 -6.74 21.64 8.72
C LYS A 226 -7.70 21.59 7.53
N LEU A 227 -8.45 20.50 7.38
CA LEU A 227 -9.50 20.33 6.38
C LEU A 227 -10.87 20.92 6.82
N GLY A 228 -10.98 21.42 8.05
CA GLY A 228 -12.27 21.86 8.60
C GLY A 228 -13.27 20.72 8.85
N LEU A 229 -12.78 19.50 9.07
CA LEU A 229 -13.61 18.32 9.25
C LEU A 229 -13.82 18.01 10.75
N ASN A 230 -15.07 17.92 11.17
CA ASN A 230 -15.42 17.37 12.48
C ASN A 230 -15.68 15.86 12.36
N LEU A 231 -14.70 15.04 12.70
CA LEU A 231 -14.79 13.58 12.60
C LEU A 231 -15.88 12.99 13.51
N VAL A 232 -16.24 13.67 14.62
CA VAL A 232 -17.25 13.19 15.58
C VAL A 232 -18.65 13.19 14.96
N GLU A 233 -18.92 14.11 14.04
CA GLU A 233 -20.21 14.27 13.36
C GLU A 233 -20.33 13.47 12.06
N ARG A 234 -19.25 12.78 11.65
CA ARG A 234 -19.18 12.07 10.38
C ARG A 234 -19.20 10.55 10.54
N ASP A 235 -19.63 9.87 9.50
CA ASP A 235 -19.36 8.45 9.32
C ASP A 235 -17.95 8.27 8.80
N VAL A 236 -17.09 7.61 9.59
CA VAL A 236 -15.64 7.48 9.32
C VAL A 236 -15.27 6.02 9.25
N ALA A 237 -14.61 5.63 8.18
CA ALA A 237 -13.94 4.35 8.06
C ALA A 237 -12.42 4.55 8.18
N ILE A 238 -11.76 3.87 9.12
CA ILE A 238 -10.31 3.95 9.27
C ILE A 238 -9.70 2.64 8.83
N HIS A 239 -8.91 2.71 7.77
CA HIS A 239 -8.21 1.57 7.17
C HIS A 239 -6.80 1.47 7.74
N TYR A 240 -6.52 0.37 8.39
CA TYR A 240 -5.22 0.07 8.98
C TYR A 240 -4.50 -1.04 8.22
N PRO A 241 -3.16 -1.05 8.20
CA PRO A 241 -2.41 -2.16 7.64
C PRO A 241 -2.58 -3.42 8.50
N ASN A 242 -2.51 -4.59 7.89
CA ASN A 242 -2.66 -5.90 8.55
C ASN A 242 -1.44 -6.29 9.42
N ILE A 243 -1.03 -5.38 10.28
CA ILE A 243 0.05 -5.53 11.27
C ILE A 243 -0.38 -4.93 12.60
N PHE A 244 0.15 -5.41 13.70
CA PHE A 244 -0.01 -4.83 15.05
C PHE A 244 -1.45 -4.46 15.45
N PRO A 245 -2.43 -5.39 15.43
CA PRO A 245 -3.85 -5.07 15.66
C PRO A 245 -4.13 -4.26 16.92
N ASP A 246 -3.43 -4.56 18.02
CA ASP A 246 -3.64 -3.86 19.29
C ASP A 246 -3.24 -2.37 19.22
N THR A 247 -2.18 -2.05 18.48
CA THR A 247 -1.76 -0.67 18.24
C THR A 247 -2.87 0.13 17.57
N TRP A 248 -3.49 -0.44 16.54
CA TRP A 248 -4.55 0.25 15.78
C TRP A 248 -5.88 0.32 16.54
N ARG A 249 -6.21 -0.70 17.34
CA ARG A 249 -7.35 -0.62 18.28
C ARG A 249 -7.16 0.54 19.27
N MET A 250 -5.94 0.75 19.78
CA MET A 250 -5.63 1.89 20.64
C MET A 250 -5.80 3.22 19.90
N VAL A 251 -5.32 3.34 18.66
CA VAL A 251 -5.54 4.56 17.84
C VAL A 251 -7.03 4.87 17.72
N THR A 252 -7.85 3.90 17.30
CA THR A 252 -9.30 4.06 17.17
C THR A 252 -9.94 4.51 18.47
N ARG A 253 -9.54 3.90 19.59
CA ARG A 253 -10.06 4.25 20.93
C ARG A 253 -9.70 5.69 21.32
N TYR A 254 -8.46 6.13 21.07
CA TYR A 254 -8.00 7.47 21.43
C TYR A 254 -8.57 8.57 20.53
N LEU A 255 -8.96 8.26 19.31
CA LEU A 255 -9.64 9.22 18.41
C LEU A 255 -11.02 9.63 18.93
N ARG A 256 -11.71 8.79 19.73
CA ARG A 256 -13.02 9.06 20.31
C ARG A 256 -14.09 9.45 19.28
N VAL A 257 -14.03 8.84 18.10
CA VAL A 257 -15.04 9.05 17.04
C VAL A 257 -16.18 8.04 17.24
N PRO A 258 -17.43 8.51 17.52
CA PRO A 258 -18.53 7.61 17.91
C PRO A 258 -18.97 6.65 16.79
N ARG A 259 -18.95 7.11 15.54
CA ARG A 259 -19.33 6.34 14.35
C ARG A 259 -18.09 6.03 13.51
N VAL A 260 -17.26 5.15 14.04
CA VAL A 260 -16.02 4.74 13.36
C VAL A 260 -16.04 3.25 13.03
N ALA A 261 -15.82 2.93 11.75
CA ALA A 261 -15.50 1.58 11.34
C ALA A 261 -13.98 1.36 11.43
N HIS A 262 -13.55 0.44 12.30
CA HIS A 262 -12.16 0.01 12.39
C HIS A 262 -11.92 -1.12 11.39
N ILE A 263 -11.12 -0.85 10.37
CA ILE A 263 -10.95 -1.77 9.24
C ILE A 263 -9.52 -2.32 9.25
N MET A 264 -9.44 -3.62 9.46
CA MET A 264 -8.25 -4.47 9.24
C MET A 264 -8.73 -5.69 8.47
N ASP A 265 -8.82 -5.56 7.15
CA ASP A 265 -9.46 -6.55 6.32
C ASP A 265 -8.65 -7.84 6.21
N GLU A 266 -9.30 -8.94 6.60
CA GLU A 266 -8.86 -10.30 6.29
C GLU A 266 -7.42 -10.63 6.73
N ILE A 267 -6.98 -10.08 7.87
CA ILE A 267 -5.65 -10.38 8.42
C ILE A 267 -5.42 -11.89 8.58
N SER A 268 -6.47 -12.65 8.92
CA SER A 268 -6.41 -14.10 9.06
C SER A 268 -6.24 -14.81 7.71
N GLU A 269 -6.82 -14.26 6.64
CA GLU A 269 -6.90 -14.94 5.35
C GLU A 269 -5.73 -14.62 4.42
N ARG A 270 -5.25 -13.38 4.44
CA ARG A 270 -4.25 -12.91 3.49
C ARG A 270 -2.99 -12.32 4.10
N ALA A 271 -2.88 -12.32 5.43
CA ALA A 271 -1.76 -11.70 6.15
C ALA A 271 -1.54 -10.22 5.76
N HIS A 272 -0.29 -9.76 5.78
CA HIS A 272 0.09 -8.39 5.41
C HIS A 272 0.59 -8.33 3.96
N CYS A 273 -0.07 -7.54 3.16
CA CYS A 273 0.28 -7.32 1.75
C CYS A 273 1.01 -5.99 1.53
N GLY A 274 1.83 -5.57 2.48
CA GLY A 274 2.59 -4.32 2.33
C GLY A 274 1.69 -3.11 2.07
N ALA A 275 2.07 -2.29 1.11
CA ALA A 275 1.31 -1.12 0.68
C ALA A 275 -0.04 -1.47 0.00
N THR A 276 -0.16 -2.68 -0.55
CA THR A 276 -1.38 -3.20 -1.20
C THR A 276 -2.54 -3.39 -0.21
N ASP A 277 -2.29 -3.51 1.10
CA ASP A 277 -3.36 -3.58 2.12
C ASP A 277 -4.38 -2.47 1.95
N SER A 278 -3.93 -1.24 1.71
CA SER A 278 -4.80 -0.07 1.53
C SER A 278 -5.65 -0.16 0.26
N VAL A 279 -5.10 -0.69 -0.83
CA VAL A 279 -5.82 -0.87 -2.11
C VAL A 279 -6.94 -1.90 -1.94
N ILE A 280 -6.64 -3.06 -1.33
CA ILE A 280 -7.63 -4.10 -1.06
C ILE A 280 -8.76 -3.55 -0.19
N SER A 281 -8.38 -2.87 0.87
CA SER A 281 -9.32 -2.32 1.83
C SER A 281 -10.24 -1.26 1.20
N LEU A 282 -9.70 -0.32 0.44
CA LEU A 282 -10.48 0.72 -0.23
C LEU A 282 -11.40 0.12 -1.31
N ALA A 283 -10.94 -0.85 -2.10
CA ALA A 283 -11.76 -1.55 -3.07
C ALA A 283 -12.98 -2.23 -2.42
N LYS A 284 -12.74 -2.93 -1.31
CA LYS A 284 -13.77 -3.69 -0.60
C LYS A 284 -14.81 -2.81 0.11
N TRP A 285 -14.37 -1.66 0.63
CA TRP A 285 -15.20 -0.79 1.46
C TRP A 285 -15.85 0.38 0.71
N HIS A 286 -15.65 0.49 -0.58
CA HIS A 286 -16.42 1.42 -1.42
C HIS A 286 -17.89 1.00 -1.48
N ARG A 287 -18.78 1.88 -1.04
CA ARG A 287 -20.22 1.61 -0.94
C ARG A 287 -21.08 2.53 -1.81
N GLY A 288 -20.48 3.50 -2.50
CA GLY A 288 -21.22 4.56 -3.20
C GLY A 288 -21.94 5.49 -2.23
N GLN A 289 -21.46 5.59 -0.99
CA GLN A 289 -22.04 6.46 0.04
C GLN A 289 -21.39 7.83 0.00
N SER A 290 -21.90 8.70 -0.87
CA SER A 290 -21.35 10.03 -1.04
C SER A 290 -21.20 10.80 0.28
N GLY A 291 -20.01 11.30 0.53
CA GLY A 291 -19.66 12.09 1.70
C GLY A 291 -19.09 11.32 2.88
N ARG A 292 -19.06 9.98 2.87
CA ARG A 292 -18.37 9.18 3.87
C ARG A 292 -16.87 9.46 3.84
N LEU A 293 -16.25 9.52 5.03
CA LEU A 293 -14.81 9.73 5.14
C LEU A 293 -14.06 8.42 5.33
N HIS A 294 -13.00 8.26 4.56
CA HIS A 294 -12.07 7.15 4.67
C HIS A 294 -10.71 7.68 5.09
N VAL A 295 -10.26 7.32 6.28
CA VAL A 295 -8.91 7.62 6.78
C VAL A 295 -8.04 6.41 6.53
N VAL A 296 -7.00 6.56 5.74
CA VAL A 296 -6.04 5.48 5.48
C VAL A 296 -4.78 5.74 6.29
N VAL A 297 -4.41 4.78 7.11
CA VAL A 297 -3.19 4.81 7.92
C VAL A 297 -2.20 3.80 7.35
N ASN A 298 -0.99 4.26 7.08
CA ASN A 298 0.12 3.40 6.66
C ASN A 298 1.30 3.52 7.61
N TYR A 299 1.95 2.40 7.85
CA TYR A 299 3.14 2.30 8.68
C TYR A 299 4.22 1.50 7.94
N GLY A 300 5.38 2.09 7.73
CA GLY A 300 6.53 1.45 7.10
C GLY A 300 7.69 1.30 8.08
N VAL A 301 8.44 0.22 7.91
CA VAL A 301 9.68 -0.04 8.68
C VAL A 301 10.71 1.05 8.41
N GLY A 302 11.51 1.42 9.41
CA GLY A 302 12.49 2.51 9.33
C GLY A 302 11.94 3.86 9.78
N LEU A 303 10.88 3.90 10.29
CA LEU A 303 9.66 4.58 10.66
C LEU A 303 9.19 5.58 9.62
N HIS A 304 8.27 5.12 8.82
CA HIS A 304 7.43 5.96 7.97
C HIS A 304 5.99 5.83 8.45
N LEU A 305 5.32 6.93 8.69
CA LEU A 305 3.91 6.96 9.08
C LEU A 305 3.17 7.91 8.15
N GLY A 306 2.18 7.40 7.46
CA GLY A 306 1.37 8.18 6.54
C GLY A 306 -0.10 8.10 6.90
N VAL A 307 -0.79 9.22 6.75
CA VAL A 307 -2.24 9.32 6.89
C VAL A 307 -2.78 10.10 5.70
N CYS A 308 -3.80 9.60 5.04
CA CYS A 308 -4.59 10.42 4.12
C CYS A 308 -6.07 10.37 4.49
N ILE A 309 -6.81 11.41 4.13
CA ILE A 309 -8.28 11.45 4.22
C ILE A 309 -8.84 11.52 2.81
N LEU A 310 -9.70 10.55 2.51
CA LEU A 310 -10.46 10.42 1.28
C LEU A 310 -11.93 10.66 1.61
N LYS A 311 -12.66 11.27 0.68
CA LYS A 311 -14.11 11.40 0.74
C LYS A 311 -14.71 10.55 -0.38
N GLU A 312 -15.62 9.66 -0.03
CA GLU A 312 -16.37 8.85 -0.99
C GLU A 312 -17.32 9.75 -1.80
N CYS A 313 -17.35 9.57 -3.13
CA CYS A 313 -18.10 10.41 -4.08
C CYS A 313 -19.38 9.75 -4.58
#